data_adecffe1943c96e3834ec20fe83528a2
#
_entry.id   adecffe1943c96e3834ec20fe83528a2
#
_cell.length_a   1.000
_cell.length_b   1.000
_cell.length_c   1.000
_cell.angle_alpha   90.00
_cell.angle_beta   90.00
_cell.angle_gamma   90.00
#
_symmetry.space_group_name_H-M   'P 1'
#
loop_
_entity.id
_entity.type
_entity.pdbx_description
1 polymer ?
#
loop_
_entity_poly.entity_id
_entity_poly.type
_entity_poly.pdbx_seq_one_letter_code
_entity_poly.pdbx_strand_id
1 'polypeptide(L)'
;MIRTLLTLAAGIGVGVAVTFAADHDHHKAVKVTQLSQRDIIEKLDGKAARATVVEVTFEPGQKDSPHHHTGPVFGYVLEGEYEHALDDEPVKKYKAENTFYEPSGSVHRVARNPSGKTRTRLLAVILHPRDAREVTVPEKGKE
;
A
#
# COMPACT_ATOMS: atom_id res chain seq x y z
N MET A 1 82.58 -14.10 11.53
CA MET A 1 81.23 -14.46 12.00
C MET A 1 80.34 -13.22 11.83
N ILE A 2 79.56 -13.18 10.75
CA ILE A 2 78.65 -12.06 10.43
C ILE A 2 77.26 -12.57 10.66
N ARG A 3 76.60 -11.98 11.66
CA ARG A 3 75.14 -12.26 11.93
C ARG A 3 74.28 -11.29 11.12
N THR A 4 73.61 -11.83 10.14
CA THR A 4 72.63 -11.11 9.34
C THR A 4 71.30 -11.06 10.13
N LEU A 5 70.86 -9.85 10.52
CA LEU A 5 69.51 -9.63 11.05
C LEU A 5 68.52 -9.53 9.86
N LEU A 6 67.55 -10.44 9.79
CA LEU A 6 66.36 -10.32 8.95
C LEU A 6 65.33 -9.47 9.66
N THR A 7 65.04 -8.29 9.15
CA THR A 7 63.90 -7.46 9.57
C THR A 7 62.64 -7.89 8.78
N LEU A 8 61.69 -8.43 9.53
CA LEU A 8 60.37 -8.78 9.00
C LEU A 8 59.49 -7.53 9.02
N ALA A 9 59.16 -6.99 7.86
CA ALA A 9 58.19 -5.90 7.73
C ALA A 9 56.78 -6.48 7.72
N ALA A 10 56.05 -6.25 8.80
CA ALA A 10 54.62 -6.56 8.87
C ALA A 10 53.82 -5.48 8.16
N GLY A 11 53.31 -5.78 6.98
CA GLY A 11 52.38 -4.95 6.23
C GLY A 11 51.01 -5.01 6.88
N ILE A 12 50.54 -3.92 7.47
CA ILE A 12 49.16 -3.77 7.93
C ILE A 12 48.29 -3.44 6.71
N GLY A 13 47.62 -4.44 6.18
CA GLY A 13 46.58 -4.28 5.15
C GLY A 13 45.32 -3.73 5.80
N VAL A 14 45.02 -2.45 5.58
CA VAL A 14 43.73 -1.87 5.96
C VAL A 14 42.70 -2.38 4.95
N GLY A 15 42.01 -3.44 5.29
CA GLY A 15 40.86 -3.92 4.56
C GLY A 15 39.70 -2.96 4.76
N VAL A 16 39.36 -2.17 3.73
CA VAL A 16 38.11 -1.42 3.68
C VAL A 16 36.98 -2.42 3.46
N ALA A 17 36.28 -2.79 4.52
CA ALA A 17 35.04 -3.53 4.42
C ALA A 17 33.97 -2.58 3.86
N VAL A 18 33.67 -2.67 2.57
CA VAL A 18 32.50 -2.03 1.99
C VAL A 18 31.30 -2.90 2.39
N THR A 19 30.63 -2.52 3.45
CA THR A 19 29.32 -3.07 3.80
C THR A 19 28.29 -2.50 2.84
N PHE A 20 27.89 -3.28 1.86
CA PHE A 20 26.64 -3.03 1.14
C PHE A 20 25.51 -3.25 2.14
N ALA A 21 24.95 -2.17 2.66
CA ALA A 21 23.65 -2.21 3.30
C ALA A 21 22.67 -2.62 2.20
N ALA A 22 22.25 -3.88 2.20
CA ALA A 22 21.07 -4.29 1.45
C ALA A 22 19.90 -3.55 2.08
N ASP A 23 19.44 -2.51 1.41
CA ASP A 23 18.21 -1.82 1.73
C ASP A 23 17.09 -2.83 1.49
N HIS A 24 16.77 -3.62 2.51
CA HIS A 24 15.56 -4.42 2.53
C HIS A 24 14.42 -3.43 2.70
N ASP A 25 13.95 -2.93 1.58
CA ASP A 25 12.73 -2.15 1.46
C ASP A 25 11.58 -3.06 1.95
N HIS A 26 11.44 -3.14 3.28
CA HIS A 26 10.25 -3.71 3.91
C HIS A 26 9.13 -2.76 3.54
N HIS A 27 8.43 -3.06 2.44
CA HIS A 27 7.20 -2.39 2.09
C HIS A 27 6.25 -2.53 3.27
N LYS A 28 6.30 -1.55 4.15
CA LYS A 28 5.39 -1.48 5.30
C LYS A 28 3.98 -1.47 4.73
N ALA A 29 3.14 -2.40 5.18
CA ALA A 29 1.76 -2.48 4.74
C ALA A 29 1.05 -1.14 4.96
N VAL A 30 0.16 -0.78 4.03
CA VAL A 30 -0.68 0.41 4.16
C VAL A 30 -1.50 0.29 5.43
N LYS A 31 -1.58 1.37 6.21
CA LYS A 31 -2.34 1.36 7.45
C LYS A 31 -3.83 1.53 7.14
N VAL A 32 -4.61 0.51 7.48
CA VAL A 32 -6.08 0.53 7.39
C VAL A 32 -6.67 0.48 8.79
N THR A 33 -7.52 1.45 9.12
CA THR A 33 -8.22 1.55 10.41
C THR A 33 -9.71 1.48 10.17
N GLN A 34 -10.38 0.44 10.67
CA GLN A 34 -11.83 0.34 10.60
C GLN A 34 -12.45 1.33 11.61
N LEU A 35 -13.26 2.25 11.10
CA LEU A 35 -13.96 3.26 11.90
C LEU A 35 -15.34 2.80 12.32
N SER A 36 -16.06 2.15 11.40
CA SER A 36 -17.37 1.56 11.73
C SER A 36 -17.69 0.39 10.81
N GLN A 37 -18.63 -0.44 11.27
CA GLN A 37 -19.22 -1.50 10.47
C GLN A 37 -20.67 -1.66 10.88
N ARG A 38 -21.60 -1.68 9.90
CA ARG A 38 -23.03 -1.78 10.16
C ARG A 38 -23.72 -2.65 9.12
N ASP A 39 -24.58 -3.54 9.59
CA ASP A 39 -25.56 -4.19 8.74
C ASP A 39 -26.58 -3.14 8.29
N ILE A 40 -26.87 -3.11 7.00
CA ILE A 40 -27.84 -2.22 6.40
C ILE A 40 -29.06 -3.01 5.92
N ILE A 41 -30.20 -2.33 5.80
CA ILE A 41 -31.47 -2.96 5.36
C ILE A 41 -31.51 -3.17 3.85
N GLU A 42 -30.72 -2.40 3.10
CA GLU A 42 -30.56 -2.51 1.68
C GLU A 42 -29.89 -3.84 1.31
N LYS A 43 -30.18 -4.30 0.11
CA LYS A 43 -29.58 -5.51 -0.45
C LYS A 43 -28.58 -5.13 -1.53
N LEU A 44 -27.46 -5.82 -1.55
CA LEU A 44 -26.48 -5.76 -2.64
C LEU A 44 -26.61 -7.04 -3.45
N ASP A 45 -27.02 -6.92 -4.72
CA ASP A 45 -27.29 -8.06 -5.62
C ASP A 45 -28.21 -9.12 -5.00
N GLY A 46 -29.26 -8.65 -4.33
CA GLY A 46 -30.25 -9.50 -3.66
C GLY A 46 -29.80 -10.11 -2.32
N LYS A 47 -28.55 -9.92 -1.92
CA LYS A 47 -27.97 -10.40 -0.65
C LYS A 47 -28.06 -9.34 0.44
N ALA A 48 -28.18 -9.80 1.68
CA ALA A 48 -28.05 -8.91 2.85
C ALA A 48 -26.69 -8.21 2.82
N ALA A 49 -26.70 -6.90 3.00
CA ALA A 49 -25.51 -6.08 2.85
C ALA A 49 -25.02 -5.47 4.17
N ARG A 50 -23.77 -5.06 4.14
CA ARG A 50 -23.05 -4.40 5.23
C ARG A 50 -22.27 -3.21 4.67
N ALA A 51 -22.23 -2.13 5.43
CA ALA A 51 -21.37 -0.98 5.18
C ALA A 51 -20.18 -1.01 6.16
N THR A 52 -18.96 -1.00 5.63
CA THR A 52 -17.74 -0.86 6.42
C THR A 52 -17.08 0.46 6.05
N VAL A 53 -16.78 1.27 7.06
CA VAL A 53 -16.07 2.55 6.88
C VAL A 53 -14.67 2.40 7.42
N VAL A 54 -13.69 2.71 6.59
CA VAL A 54 -12.26 2.64 6.94
C VAL A 54 -11.56 3.96 6.66
N GLU A 55 -10.55 4.25 7.45
CA GLU A 55 -9.53 5.23 7.13
C GLU A 55 -8.29 4.49 6.64
N VAL A 56 -7.77 4.93 5.50
CA VAL A 56 -6.56 4.39 4.89
C VAL A 56 -5.49 5.48 4.90
N THR A 57 -4.31 5.16 5.43
CA THR A 57 -3.16 6.07 5.47
C THR A 57 -2.01 5.50 4.66
N PHE A 58 -1.55 6.29 3.70
CA PHE A 58 -0.33 6.05 2.94
C PHE A 58 0.75 7.01 3.41
N GLU A 59 1.87 6.49 3.85
CA GLU A 59 3.06 7.27 4.12
C GLU A 59 3.66 7.85 2.82
N PRO A 60 4.58 8.82 2.87
CA PRO A 60 5.20 9.38 1.68
C PRO A 60 5.77 8.30 0.75
N GLY A 61 5.36 8.34 -0.52
CA GLY A 61 5.78 7.39 -1.55
C GLY A 61 5.20 5.98 -1.42
N GLN A 62 4.39 5.70 -0.41
CA GLN A 62 3.81 4.38 -0.18
C GLN A 62 2.79 4.01 -1.25
N LYS A 63 2.78 2.75 -1.62
CA LYS A 63 1.81 2.13 -2.54
C LYS A 63 1.24 0.86 -1.93
N ASP A 64 0.02 0.53 -2.31
CA ASP A 64 -0.60 -0.76 -2.03
C ASP A 64 -0.44 -1.73 -3.21
N SER A 65 -0.59 -3.01 -2.92
CA SER A 65 -0.62 -4.06 -3.95
C SER A 65 -1.96 -4.06 -4.69
N PRO A 66 -2.00 -4.50 -5.96
CA PRO A 66 -3.24 -4.65 -6.68
C PRO A 66 -4.22 -5.56 -5.94
N HIS A 67 -5.48 -5.13 -5.88
CA HIS A 67 -6.55 -5.84 -5.19
C HIS A 67 -7.91 -5.45 -5.77
N HIS A 68 -8.97 -6.18 -5.41
CA HIS A 68 -10.35 -5.77 -5.68
C HIS A 68 -11.19 -5.85 -4.40
N HIS A 69 -12.34 -5.17 -4.43
CA HIS A 69 -13.31 -5.24 -3.34
C HIS A 69 -14.51 -6.09 -3.72
N THR A 70 -15.10 -6.78 -2.73
CA THR A 70 -16.27 -7.65 -2.92
C THR A 70 -17.58 -6.87 -3.09
N GLY A 71 -17.50 -5.56 -3.12
CA GLY A 71 -18.60 -4.65 -3.38
C GLY A 71 -18.09 -3.25 -3.72
N PRO A 72 -18.97 -2.30 -4.06
CA PRO A 72 -18.59 -0.96 -4.47
C PRO A 72 -17.95 -0.17 -3.32
N VAL A 73 -17.00 0.70 -3.68
CA VAL A 73 -16.32 1.61 -2.74
C VAL A 73 -16.60 3.05 -3.13
N PHE A 74 -16.95 3.86 -2.13
CA PHE A 74 -17.03 5.32 -2.23
C PHE A 74 -15.90 5.90 -1.39
N GLY A 75 -14.96 6.57 -2.05
CA GLY A 75 -13.79 7.14 -1.41
C GLY A 75 -13.84 8.67 -1.35
N TYR A 76 -13.19 9.22 -0.32
CA TYR A 76 -12.99 10.65 -0.12
C TYR A 76 -11.56 10.89 0.38
N VAL A 77 -10.85 11.80 -0.28
CA VAL A 77 -9.49 12.17 0.12
C VAL A 77 -9.56 13.19 1.25
N LEU A 78 -9.14 12.79 2.45
CA LEU A 78 -9.09 13.63 3.63
C LEU A 78 -7.88 14.56 3.62
N GLU A 79 -6.72 14.07 3.14
CA GLU A 79 -5.44 14.76 3.21
C GLU A 79 -4.51 14.28 2.10
N GLY A 80 -3.72 15.20 1.53
CA GLY A 80 -2.66 14.87 0.58
C GLY A 80 -3.15 14.67 -0.86
N GLU A 81 -2.36 13.91 -1.61
CA GLU A 81 -2.63 13.55 -3.01
C GLU A 81 -2.70 12.03 -3.14
N TYR A 82 -3.56 11.56 -4.02
CA TYR A 82 -3.78 10.14 -4.24
C TYR A 82 -3.78 9.81 -5.73
N GLU A 83 -2.97 8.85 -6.15
CA GLU A 83 -3.01 8.28 -7.49
C GLU A 83 -3.75 6.95 -7.46
N HIS A 84 -4.69 6.82 -8.37
CA HIS A 84 -5.66 5.73 -8.44
C HIS A 84 -5.88 5.30 -9.89
N ALA A 85 -5.93 4.00 -10.14
CA ALA A 85 -6.35 3.45 -11.42
C ALA A 85 -7.06 2.11 -11.21
N LEU A 86 -8.16 1.93 -11.90
CA LEU A 86 -8.92 0.69 -11.97
C LEU A 86 -8.65 0.00 -13.32
N ASP A 87 -8.58 -1.32 -13.30
CA ASP A 87 -8.42 -2.15 -14.47
C ASP A 87 -7.37 -1.56 -15.46
N ASP A 88 -7.76 -1.34 -16.71
CA ASP A 88 -6.91 -0.75 -17.75
C ASP A 88 -7.05 0.78 -17.87
N GLU A 89 -7.80 1.43 -16.96
CA GLU A 89 -7.97 2.88 -16.98
C GLU A 89 -6.65 3.63 -16.73
N PRO A 90 -6.50 4.84 -17.30
CA PRO A 90 -5.36 5.69 -17.00
C PRO A 90 -5.33 6.11 -15.52
N VAL A 91 -4.14 6.34 -15.00
CA VAL A 91 -3.97 6.82 -13.62
C VAL A 91 -4.61 8.19 -13.47
N LYS A 92 -5.54 8.30 -12.53
CA LYS A 92 -6.18 9.55 -12.11
C LYS A 92 -5.53 10.06 -10.83
N LYS A 93 -5.47 11.39 -10.71
CA LYS A 93 -4.96 12.07 -9.51
C LYS A 93 -6.10 12.74 -8.77
N TYR A 94 -6.16 12.48 -7.48
CA TYR A 94 -7.11 13.07 -6.56
C TYR A 94 -6.37 13.90 -5.51
N LYS A 95 -6.98 14.98 -5.05
CA LYS A 95 -6.48 15.84 -3.96
C LYS A 95 -7.46 15.79 -2.81
N ALA A 96 -7.09 16.36 -1.68
CA ALA A 96 -8.00 16.59 -0.57
C ALA A 96 -9.35 17.16 -1.08
N GLU A 97 -10.45 16.70 -0.49
CA GLU A 97 -11.84 17.04 -0.82
C GLU A 97 -12.36 16.38 -2.13
N ASN A 98 -11.55 15.65 -2.88
CA ASN A 98 -12.03 14.87 -4.02
C ASN A 98 -12.64 13.54 -3.57
N THR A 99 -13.60 13.07 -4.36
CA THR A 99 -14.22 11.74 -4.23
C THR A 99 -13.83 10.84 -5.38
N PHE A 100 -13.85 9.53 -5.13
CA PHE A 100 -13.67 8.51 -6.17
C PHE A 100 -14.65 7.36 -5.93
N TYR A 101 -14.85 6.56 -6.96
CA TYR A 101 -15.74 5.41 -6.93
C TYR A 101 -15.03 4.21 -7.56
N GLU A 102 -15.20 3.05 -6.93
CA GLU A 102 -14.72 1.77 -7.42
C GLU A 102 -15.90 0.81 -7.57
N PRO A 103 -16.22 0.37 -8.79
CA PRO A 103 -17.22 -0.65 -8.99
C PRO A 103 -16.86 -1.96 -8.29
N SER A 104 -17.87 -2.75 -7.93
CA SER A 104 -17.67 -4.09 -7.36
C SER A 104 -16.81 -4.95 -8.27
N GLY A 105 -15.75 -5.55 -7.75
CA GLY A 105 -14.87 -6.48 -8.45
C GLY A 105 -13.87 -5.86 -9.44
N SER A 106 -13.89 -4.53 -9.66
CA SER A 106 -12.83 -3.88 -10.45
C SER A 106 -11.49 -4.00 -9.76
N VAL A 107 -10.44 -4.28 -10.52
CA VAL A 107 -9.08 -4.38 -9.98
C VAL A 107 -8.53 -3.00 -9.73
N HIS A 108 -8.31 -2.67 -8.46
CA HIS A 108 -7.62 -1.47 -8.03
C HIS A 108 -6.11 -1.65 -8.28
N ARG A 109 -5.69 -1.34 -9.50
CA ARG A 109 -4.34 -1.59 -10.01
C ARG A 109 -3.31 -0.61 -9.46
N VAL A 110 -3.71 0.64 -9.25
CA VAL A 110 -2.85 1.69 -8.70
C VAL A 110 -3.53 2.34 -7.51
N ALA A 111 -2.94 2.19 -6.34
CA ALA A 111 -3.31 2.82 -5.09
C ALA A 111 -2.03 3.35 -4.44
N ARG A 112 -1.75 4.67 -4.54
CA ARG A 112 -0.49 5.18 -3.99
C ARG A 112 -0.53 6.66 -3.62
N ASN A 113 0.36 7.01 -2.71
CA ASN A 113 0.71 8.39 -2.41
C ASN A 113 1.87 8.83 -3.33
N PRO A 114 1.66 9.76 -4.27
CA PRO A 114 2.72 10.25 -5.15
C PRO A 114 3.72 11.19 -4.45
N SER A 115 3.36 11.74 -3.29
CA SER A 115 4.22 12.67 -2.55
C SER A 115 5.34 11.94 -1.83
N GLY A 116 6.58 12.37 -2.01
CA GLY A 116 7.72 11.90 -1.21
C GLY A 116 7.88 12.63 0.14
N LYS A 117 6.95 13.52 0.52
CA LYS A 117 7.11 14.39 1.71
C LYS A 117 5.92 14.35 2.66
N THR A 118 4.71 14.27 2.14
CA THR A 118 3.46 14.33 2.91
C THR A 118 2.72 13.02 2.81
N ARG A 119 2.02 12.64 3.86
CA ARG A 119 1.13 11.48 3.86
C ARG A 119 -0.15 11.76 3.08
N THR A 120 -0.83 10.70 2.68
CA THR A 120 -2.19 10.73 2.15
C THR A 120 -3.12 10.00 3.11
N ARG A 121 -4.30 10.57 3.36
CA ARG A 121 -5.36 9.92 4.14
C ARG A 121 -6.65 9.89 3.33
N LEU A 122 -7.29 8.74 3.33
CA LEU A 122 -8.55 8.49 2.64
C LEU A 122 -9.60 8.02 3.63
N LEU A 123 -10.83 8.41 3.41
CA LEU A 123 -12.00 7.73 3.97
C LEU A 123 -12.60 6.86 2.86
N ALA A 124 -12.85 5.60 3.14
CA ALA A 124 -13.51 4.71 2.20
C ALA A 124 -14.74 4.05 2.87
N VAL A 125 -15.87 4.08 2.15
CA VAL A 125 -17.10 3.36 2.51
C VAL A 125 -17.24 2.20 1.55
N ILE A 126 -17.16 0.99 2.06
CA ILE A 126 -17.25 -0.25 1.30
C ILE A 126 -18.58 -0.89 1.59
N LEU A 127 -19.42 -1.06 0.56
CA LEU A 127 -20.65 -1.83 0.68
C LEU A 127 -20.35 -3.25 0.19
N HIS A 128 -20.67 -4.26 1.01
CA HIS A 128 -20.34 -5.64 0.65
C HIS A 128 -21.39 -6.62 1.18
N PRO A 129 -21.47 -7.85 0.63
CA PRO A 129 -22.31 -8.89 1.21
C PRO A 129 -21.96 -9.12 2.69
N ARG A 130 -22.97 -9.34 3.52
CA ARG A 130 -22.80 -9.53 4.97
C ARG A 130 -21.95 -10.77 5.28
N ASP A 131 -22.02 -11.78 4.42
CA ASP A 131 -21.31 -13.06 4.51
C ASP A 131 -19.97 -13.08 3.77
N ALA A 132 -19.51 -11.95 3.25
CA ALA A 132 -18.20 -11.85 2.62
C ALA A 132 -17.10 -12.24 3.61
N ARG A 133 -16.26 -13.22 3.23
CA ARG A 133 -15.13 -13.68 4.04
C ARG A 133 -14.00 -12.65 4.06
N GLU A 134 -13.78 -12.02 2.90
CA GLU A 134 -12.80 -10.95 2.69
C GLU A 134 -13.49 -9.80 1.99
N VAL A 135 -13.23 -8.58 2.44
CA VAL A 135 -13.79 -7.37 1.84
C VAL A 135 -12.82 -6.81 0.79
N THR A 136 -11.53 -7.01 1.01
CA THR A 136 -10.44 -6.68 0.09
C THR A 136 -9.71 -7.97 -0.25
N VAL A 137 -9.64 -8.29 -1.53
CA VAL A 137 -9.06 -9.54 -2.05
C VAL A 137 -7.83 -9.18 -2.88
N PRO A 138 -6.62 -9.60 -2.46
CA PRO A 138 -5.41 -9.36 -3.23
C PRO A 138 -5.46 -10.02 -4.60
N GLU A 139 -4.98 -9.33 -5.64
CA GLU A 139 -4.76 -9.94 -6.94
C GLU A 139 -3.54 -10.84 -6.88
N LYS A 140 -3.70 -12.07 -7.37
CA LYS A 140 -2.57 -12.97 -7.56
C LYS A 140 -1.74 -12.45 -8.73
N GLY A 141 -0.47 -12.14 -8.47
CA GLY A 141 0.46 -11.79 -9.54
C GLY A 141 0.39 -12.87 -10.63
N LYS A 142 0.29 -12.45 -11.88
CA LYS A 142 0.53 -13.38 -13.01
C LYS A 142 1.99 -13.79 -12.92
N GLU A 143 2.24 -15.05 -12.57
CA GLU A 143 3.54 -15.68 -12.71
C GLU A 143 3.95 -15.71 -14.18
#